data_dea78ed889fffc1909039b8ab64f0d66
#
_entry.id   dea78ed889fffc1909039b8ab64f0d66
#
_cell.length_a   1.000
_cell.length_b   1.000
_cell.length_c   1.000
_cell.angle_alpha   90.00
_cell.angle_beta   90.00
_cell.angle_gamma   90.00
#
_symmetry.space_group_name_H-M   'P 1'
#
loop_
_entity.id
_entity.type
_entity.pdbx_description
1 polymer ?
#
loop_
_entity_poly.entity_id
_entity_poly.type
_entity_poly.pdbx_seq_one_letter_code
_entity_poly.pdbx_strand_id
1 'polypeptide(L)'
;MNDKIIKLPCKGRLIVVTDIHGNKNDFDKYINEIWDKNDPDCHIVFTGDLIHEMDYSKDLSLDILDEIDKLFNLPNFHVLLGNHEYCQIKGDDVYKWGINQTKDFIKHIEDRYEWFDEAFTYQTMYEEMMKEFSYFLITDNGFFIAHAGISDSALNLLINQEVDLFNIKSINAVKNTEEKKEQYKKDMLFLEDMIWSRPYDDYVEDEIEHFLKIAGCKFMIVGHTPMNGLHIIGNQLIIDSSFCTKTKYYLDIDLSKEYNDIIEDVLKSIKTLEGVDE
;
A
#
# COMPACT_ATOMS: atom_id res chain seq x y z
N MET A 1 8.69 -5.66 18.68
CA MET A 1 7.42 -4.94 18.49
C MET A 1 7.10 -5.14 17.02
N ASN A 2 6.01 -5.75 16.69
CA ASN A 2 5.69 -5.99 15.29
C ASN A 2 4.96 -4.73 14.80
N ASP A 3 5.74 -3.75 14.32
CA ASP A 3 5.20 -2.44 13.96
C ASP A 3 4.64 -2.51 12.54
N LYS A 4 3.38 -2.99 12.44
CA LYS A 4 2.61 -2.92 11.18
C LYS A 4 2.18 -1.48 10.84
N ILE A 5 2.61 -0.53 11.64
CA ILE A 5 2.41 0.91 11.43
C ILE A 5 3.76 1.61 11.47
N ILE A 6 4.11 2.21 10.35
CA ILE A 6 5.31 3.02 10.23
C ILE A 6 5.00 4.43 10.76
N LYS A 7 5.91 4.99 11.57
CA LYS A 7 5.81 6.37 12.05
C LYS A 7 7.04 7.14 11.62
N LEU A 8 6.82 8.22 10.87
CA LEU A 8 7.90 9.09 10.41
C LEU A 8 7.85 10.44 11.13
N PRO A 9 9.02 10.92 11.62
CA PRO A 9 9.13 12.21 12.29
C PRO A 9 8.99 13.38 11.29
N CYS A 10 8.81 14.60 11.82
CA CYS A 10 8.84 15.85 11.04
C CYS A 10 10.24 16.17 10.52
N LYS A 11 10.81 15.32 9.67
CA LYS A 11 12.15 15.49 9.12
C LYS A 11 12.32 14.83 7.76
N GLY A 12 12.91 15.56 6.81
CA GLY A 12 13.28 15.01 5.49
C GLY A 12 12.11 15.00 4.50
N ARG A 13 12.14 14.06 3.57
CA ARG A 13 11.19 13.91 2.47
C ARG A 13 10.51 12.56 2.50
N LEU A 14 9.29 12.50 2.02
CA LEU A 14 8.56 11.26 1.79
C LEU A 14 8.01 11.23 0.36
N ILE A 15 8.49 10.27 -0.42
CA ILE A 15 7.95 9.94 -1.74
C ILE A 15 6.84 8.91 -1.55
N VAL A 16 5.63 9.22 -2.02
CA VAL A 16 4.48 8.29 -1.96
C VAL A 16 4.14 7.81 -3.35
N VAL A 17 4.16 6.50 -3.55
CA VAL A 17 3.89 5.80 -4.81
C VAL A 17 2.79 4.76 -4.57
N THR A 18 1.81 4.68 -5.48
CA THR A 18 0.70 3.72 -5.39
C THR A 18 0.76 2.71 -6.55
N ASP A 19 0.02 1.64 -6.44
CA ASP A 19 -0.42 0.69 -7.48
C ASP A 19 0.53 0.52 -8.69
N ILE A 20 1.52 -0.34 -8.56
CA ILE A 20 2.53 -0.63 -9.59
C ILE A 20 2.08 -1.76 -10.53
N HIS A 21 1.40 -2.78 -9.99
CA HIS A 21 0.85 -3.91 -10.74
C HIS A 21 1.83 -4.52 -11.75
N GLY A 22 2.98 -4.99 -11.30
CA GLY A 22 3.97 -5.67 -12.15
C GLY A 22 4.72 -4.78 -13.13
N ASN A 23 4.48 -3.47 -13.15
CA ASN A 23 5.16 -2.52 -14.04
C ASN A 23 6.57 -2.17 -13.53
N LYS A 24 7.52 -3.06 -13.83
CA LYS A 24 8.92 -2.93 -13.41
C LYS A 24 9.59 -1.66 -13.92
N ASN A 25 9.21 -1.18 -15.12
CA ASN A 25 9.81 0.02 -15.69
C ASN A 25 9.49 1.27 -14.85
N ASP A 26 8.25 1.40 -14.38
CA ASP A 26 7.86 2.51 -13.52
C ASP A 26 8.47 2.34 -12.13
N PHE A 27 8.43 1.13 -11.57
CA PHE A 27 9.08 0.83 -10.30
C PHE A 27 10.57 1.25 -10.31
N ASP A 28 11.30 0.87 -11.37
CA ASP A 28 12.72 1.20 -11.49
C ASP A 28 12.98 2.72 -11.59
N LYS A 29 12.11 3.47 -12.24
CA LYS A 29 12.23 4.94 -12.25
C LYS A 29 12.06 5.53 -10.85
N TYR A 30 11.06 5.07 -10.08
CA TYR A 30 10.87 5.52 -8.70
C TYR A 30 12.09 5.22 -7.84
N ILE A 31 12.67 4.02 -7.96
CA ILE A 31 13.83 3.58 -7.17
C ILE A 31 15.13 4.26 -7.58
N ASN A 32 15.35 4.50 -8.89
CA ASN A 32 16.66 4.94 -9.39
C ASN A 32 16.72 6.42 -9.76
N GLU A 33 15.59 7.06 -10.05
CA GLU A 33 15.57 8.44 -10.54
C GLU A 33 14.91 9.41 -9.55
N ILE A 34 13.92 8.94 -8.76
CA ILE A 34 13.13 9.80 -7.87
C ILE A 34 13.61 9.71 -6.42
N TRP A 35 13.88 8.49 -5.93
CA TRP A 35 14.29 8.26 -4.56
C TRP A 35 15.80 8.34 -4.38
N ASP A 36 16.25 9.21 -3.45
CA ASP A 36 17.66 9.20 -3.02
C ASP A 36 17.85 8.20 -1.87
N LYS A 37 18.19 6.97 -2.22
CA LYS A 37 18.42 5.88 -1.26
C LYS A 37 19.60 6.09 -0.31
N ASN A 38 20.50 7.02 -0.64
CA ASN A 38 21.69 7.31 0.17
C ASN A 38 21.42 8.42 1.22
N ASP A 39 20.33 9.17 1.06
CA ASP A 39 19.88 10.12 2.08
C ASP A 39 18.95 9.39 3.07
N PRO A 40 19.37 9.18 4.34
CA PRO A 40 18.56 8.49 5.32
C PRO A 40 17.26 9.23 5.71
N ASP A 41 17.17 10.51 5.39
CA ASP A 41 16.00 11.35 5.62
C ASP A 41 15.10 11.46 4.36
N CYS A 42 15.48 10.83 3.24
CA CYS A 42 14.63 10.68 2.04
C CYS A 42 13.96 9.32 2.05
N HIS A 43 12.71 9.27 2.49
CA HIS A 43 11.91 8.05 2.53
C HIS A 43 11.13 7.84 1.24
N ILE A 44 10.91 6.56 0.86
CA ILE A 44 9.94 6.16 -0.16
C ILE A 44 8.96 5.15 0.44
N VAL A 45 7.69 5.28 0.11
CA VAL A 45 6.65 4.31 0.44
C VAL A 45 5.86 3.90 -0.79
N PHE A 46 5.76 2.60 -1.01
CA PHE A 46 4.81 1.98 -1.93
C PHE A 46 3.58 1.57 -1.14
N THR A 47 2.40 1.98 -1.59
CA THR A 47 1.16 1.76 -0.81
C THR A 47 0.53 0.38 -1.03
N GLY A 48 1.21 -0.53 -1.73
CA GLY A 48 0.72 -1.87 -2.08
C GLY A 48 0.34 -1.99 -3.54
N ASP A 49 -0.23 -3.14 -3.91
CA ASP A 49 -0.55 -3.53 -5.27
C ASP A 49 0.66 -3.44 -6.21
N LEU A 50 1.74 -4.06 -5.78
CA LEU A 50 2.99 -4.15 -6.54
C LEU A 50 2.95 -5.26 -7.58
N ILE A 51 2.15 -6.30 -7.30
CA ILE A 51 2.02 -7.51 -8.11
C ILE A 51 0.76 -7.48 -8.98
N HIS A 52 0.67 -8.46 -9.90
CA HIS A 52 -0.50 -8.72 -10.72
C HIS A 52 -0.73 -7.70 -11.86
N GLU A 53 0.16 -7.71 -12.87
CA GLU A 53 -0.11 -7.04 -14.16
C GLU A 53 -1.24 -7.78 -14.91
N MET A 54 -2.06 -7.03 -15.62
CA MET A 54 -3.19 -7.60 -16.39
C MET A 54 -2.76 -8.39 -17.63
N ASP A 55 -1.67 -7.98 -18.25
CA ASP A 55 -1.07 -8.68 -19.39
C ASP A 55 0.02 -9.61 -18.86
N TYR A 56 -0.29 -10.90 -18.82
CA TYR A 56 0.65 -11.92 -18.36
C TYR A 56 2.05 -11.79 -18.98
N SER A 57 2.12 -11.42 -20.26
CA SER A 57 3.41 -11.30 -20.97
C SER A 57 4.25 -10.09 -20.52
N LYS A 58 3.65 -9.16 -19.79
CA LYS A 58 4.29 -7.93 -19.27
C LYS A 58 4.48 -7.95 -17.78
N ASP A 59 3.91 -8.95 -17.10
CA ASP A 59 3.99 -9.04 -15.65
C ASP A 59 5.42 -9.34 -15.19
N LEU A 60 6.02 -8.34 -14.54
CA LEU A 60 7.34 -8.43 -13.93
C LEU A 60 7.26 -8.36 -12.40
N SER A 61 6.16 -8.85 -11.82
CA SER A 61 5.92 -8.88 -10.37
C SER A 61 7.05 -9.56 -9.61
N LEU A 62 7.56 -10.68 -10.13
CA LEU A 62 8.67 -11.41 -9.48
C LEU A 62 9.97 -10.61 -9.48
N ASP A 63 10.26 -9.85 -10.54
CA ASP A 63 11.45 -8.99 -10.60
C ASP A 63 11.33 -7.79 -9.66
N ILE A 64 10.11 -7.30 -9.43
CA ILE A 64 9.82 -6.27 -8.43
C ILE A 64 10.06 -6.82 -7.03
N LEU A 65 9.52 -8.01 -6.73
CA LEU A 65 9.70 -8.65 -5.41
C LEU A 65 11.17 -8.98 -5.12
N ASP A 66 11.94 -9.43 -6.11
CA ASP A 66 13.38 -9.65 -5.99
C ASP A 66 14.15 -8.37 -5.68
N GLU A 67 13.71 -7.23 -6.20
CA GLU A 67 14.33 -5.94 -5.88
C GLU A 67 13.89 -5.43 -4.50
N ILE A 68 12.63 -5.63 -4.13
CA ILE A 68 12.12 -5.31 -2.79
C ILE A 68 12.90 -6.09 -1.73
N ASP A 69 13.16 -7.39 -1.92
CA ASP A 69 13.93 -8.21 -0.97
C ASP A 69 15.30 -7.60 -0.66
N LYS A 70 15.98 -7.02 -1.67
CA LYS A 70 17.27 -6.34 -1.50
C LYS A 70 17.15 -5.01 -0.72
N LEU A 71 16.03 -4.31 -0.90
CA LEU A 71 15.80 -2.98 -0.34
C LEU A 71 15.09 -3.01 1.02
N PHE A 72 14.42 -4.10 1.35
CA PHE A 72 13.48 -4.22 2.47
C PHE A 72 14.08 -3.87 3.84
N ASN A 73 15.38 -4.07 4.02
CA ASN A 73 16.08 -3.76 5.26
C ASN A 73 16.58 -2.32 5.36
N LEU A 74 16.39 -1.49 4.32
CA LEU A 74 16.77 -0.09 4.38
C LEU A 74 15.75 0.69 5.22
N PRO A 75 16.20 1.54 6.17
CA PRO A 75 15.31 2.22 7.11
C PRO A 75 14.42 3.28 6.46
N ASN A 76 14.73 3.68 5.23
CA ASN A 76 14.02 4.69 4.45
C ASN A 76 13.27 4.11 3.23
N PHE A 77 13.18 2.78 3.13
CA PHE A 77 12.37 2.06 2.14
C PHE A 77 11.17 1.40 2.82
N HIS A 78 9.96 1.68 2.36
CA HIS A 78 8.74 1.21 2.99
C HIS A 78 7.78 0.62 1.96
N VAL A 79 7.09 -0.47 2.36
CA VAL A 79 6.04 -1.09 1.57
C VAL A 79 4.83 -1.33 2.46
N LEU A 80 3.66 -0.92 2.00
CA LEU A 80 2.39 -1.23 2.63
C LEU A 80 1.73 -2.41 1.92
N LEU A 81 0.84 -3.08 2.63
CA LEU A 81 0.09 -4.21 2.13
C LEU A 81 -1.09 -3.73 1.27
N GLY A 82 -1.13 -4.13 0.00
CA GLY A 82 -2.28 -3.97 -0.86
C GLY A 82 -3.20 -5.20 -0.85
N ASN A 83 -4.36 -5.07 -1.46
CA ASN A 83 -5.33 -6.17 -1.52
C ASN A 83 -4.84 -7.32 -2.44
N HIS A 84 -4.03 -7.04 -3.45
CA HIS A 84 -3.45 -8.07 -4.31
C HIS A 84 -2.43 -8.93 -3.56
N GLU A 85 -1.52 -8.34 -2.79
CA GLU A 85 -0.61 -9.08 -1.91
C GLU A 85 -1.37 -9.85 -0.84
N TYR A 86 -2.39 -9.23 -0.23
CA TYR A 86 -3.21 -9.88 0.80
C TYR A 86 -3.91 -11.14 0.30
N CYS A 87 -4.53 -11.06 -0.89
CA CYS A 87 -5.16 -12.23 -1.52
C CYS A 87 -4.14 -13.31 -1.87
N GLN A 88 -2.95 -12.94 -2.39
CA GLN A 88 -1.90 -13.89 -2.68
C GLN A 88 -1.44 -14.64 -1.43
N ILE A 89 -1.24 -13.94 -0.30
CA ILE A 89 -0.89 -14.52 1.00
C ILE A 89 -1.97 -15.50 1.50
N LYS A 90 -3.25 -15.18 1.27
CA LYS A 90 -4.38 -16.03 1.71
C LYS A 90 -4.68 -17.19 0.77
N GLY A 91 -4.16 -17.15 -0.46
CA GLY A 91 -4.54 -18.05 -1.54
C GLY A 91 -5.95 -17.79 -2.07
N ASP A 92 -6.46 -16.57 -1.89
CA ASP A 92 -7.76 -16.15 -2.40
C ASP A 92 -7.63 -15.70 -3.87
N ASP A 93 -8.60 -16.07 -4.70
CA ASP A 93 -8.62 -15.72 -6.12
C ASP A 93 -8.93 -14.23 -6.32
N VAL A 94 -8.04 -13.50 -6.99
CA VAL A 94 -8.29 -12.13 -7.48
C VAL A 94 -8.63 -12.18 -8.97
N TYR A 95 -9.79 -11.66 -9.32
CA TYR A 95 -10.22 -11.57 -10.71
C TYR A 95 -10.21 -10.14 -11.22
N LYS A 96 -9.53 -9.90 -12.33
CA LYS A 96 -9.56 -8.63 -13.06
C LYS A 96 -9.92 -8.91 -14.51
N TRP A 97 -11.08 -8.42 -14.95
CA TRP A 97 -11.64 -8.64 -16.29
C TRP A 97 -11.72 -10.11 -16.71
N GLY A 98 -12.02 -11.00 -15.76
CA GLY A 98 -12.17 -12.43 -15.97
C GLY A 98 -10.87 -13.25 -15.93
N ILE A 99 -9.73 -12.60 -15.69
CA ILE A 99 -8.43 -13.25 -15.53
C ILE A 99 -8.18 -13.47 -14.02
N ASN A 100 -7.79 -14.69 -13.64
CA ASN A 100 -7.42 -15.03 -12.26
C ASN A 100 -5.94 -14.69 -12.05
N GLN A 101 -5.68 -13.52 -11.47
CA GLN A 101 -4.33 -13.02 -11.30
C GLN A 101 -3.52 -13.77 -10.23
N THR A 102 -4.18 -14.31 -9.21
CA THR A 102 -3.52 -15.16 -8.20
C THR A 102 -2.93 -16.42 -8.84
N LYS A 103 -3.67 -17.06 -9.74
CA LYS A 103 -3.16 -18.24 -10.48
C LYS A 103 -2.09 -17.88 -11.50
N ASP A 104 -2.23 -16.74 -12.15
CA ASP A 104 -1.21 -16.27 -13.10
C ASP A 104 0.12 -15.99 -12.39
N PHE A 105 0.08 -15.40 -11.18
CA PHE A 105 1.27 -15.18 -10.38
C PHE A 105 1.97 -16.49 -10.00
N ILE A 106 1.21 -17.51 -9.55
CA ILE A 106 1.76 -18.85 -9.27
C ILE A 106 2.38 -19.44 -10.53
N LYS A 107 1.72 -19.32 -11.67
CA LYS A 107 2.24 -19.81 -12.95
C LYS A 107 3.52 -19.07 -13.36
N HIS A 108 3.66 -17.77 -13.10
CA HIS A 108 4.93 -17.06 -13.33
C HIS A 108 6.07 -17.64 -12.50
N ILE A 109 5.81 -18.03 -11.25
CA ILE A 109 6.81 -18.71 -10.43
C ILE A 109 7.18 -20.07 -11.04
N GLU A 110 6.18 -20.87 -11.44
CA GLU A 110 6.41 -22.17 -12.09
C GLU A 110 7.17 -22.05 -13.42
N ASP A 111 6.85 -21.02 -14.22
CA ASP A 111 7.53 -20.77 -15.50
C ASP A 111 8.98 -20.26 -15.30
N ARG A 112 9.28 -19.58 -14.18
CA ARG A 112 10.64 -19.09 -13.85
C ARG A 112 11.54 -20.18 -13.28
N TYR A 113 10.99 -21.09 -12.46
CA TYR A 113 11.74 -22.12 -11.75
C TYR A 113 11.36 -23.52 -12.29
N GLU A 114 12.31 -24.19 -12.94
CA GLU A 114 12.08 -25.47 -13.64
C GLU A 114 11.68 -26.62 -12.71
N TRP A 115 12.06 -26.56 -11.43
CA TRP A 115 11.83 -27.63 -10.46
C TRP A 115 10.71 -27.26 -9.49
N PHE A 116 9.77 -28.18 -9.31
CA PHE A 116 8.63 -27.99 -8.41
C PHE A 116 9.05 -27.56 -6.98
N ASP A 117 10.07 -28.19 -6.41
CA ASP A 117 10.55 -27.88 -5.06
C ASP A 117 11.15 -26.45 -5.00
N GLU A 118 11.79 -26.00 -6.06
CA GLU A 118 12.32 -24.65 -6.19
C GLU A 118 11.20 -23.63 -6.31
N ALA A 119 10.25 -23.84 -7.22
CA ALA A 119 9.07 -22.99 -7.39
C ALA A 119 8.29 -22.82 -6.07
N PHE A 120 8.06 -23.92 -5.35
CA PHE A 120 7.40 -23.89 -4.04
C PHE A 120 8.21 -23.11 -2.99
N THR A 121 9.52 -23.23 -3.01
CA THR A 121 10.42 -22.50 -2.10
C THR A 121 10.33 -20.99 -2.36
N TYR A 122 10.39 -20.55 -3.61
CA TYR A 122 10.29 -19.14 -3.97
C TYR A 122 8.89 -18.58 -3.72
N GLN A 123 7.82 -19.32 -4.01
CA GLN A 123 6.46 -18.94 -3.65
C GLN A 123 6.36 -18.65 -2.15
N THR A 124 6.83 -19.59 -1.31
CA THR A 124 6.83 -19.43 0.14
C THR A 124 7.64 -18.20 0.57
N MET A 125 8.80 -17.98 -0.02
CA MET A 125 9.67 -16.84 0.27
C MET A 125 8.96 -15.51 -0.04
N TYR A 126 8.34 -15.37 -1.20
CA TYR A 126 7.61 -14.17 -1.56
C TYR A 126 6.39 -13.93 -0.65
N GLU A 127 5.63 -14.98 -0.33
CA GLU A 127 4.49 -14.88 0.59
C GLU A 127 4.93 -14.48 2.00
N GLU A 128 6.00 -15.05 2.54
CA GLU A 128 6.53 -14.67 3.86
C GLU A 128 7.04 -13.22 3.85
N MET A 129 7.70 -12.76 2.79
CA MET A 129 8.11 -11.37 2.65
C MET A 129 6.91 -10.42 2.62
N MET A 130 5.88 -10.73 1.82
CA MET A 130 4.66 -9.90 1.74
C MET A 130 3.90 -9.84 3.07
N LYS A 131 3.95 -10.92 3.89
CA LYS A 131 3.39 -10.91 5.25
C LYS A 131 4.09 -9.93 6.19
N GLU A 132 5.32 -9.52 5.89
CA GLU A 132 6.05 -8.52 6.67
C GLU A 132 5.74 -7.08 6.25
N PHE A 133 5.05 -6.84 5.15
CA PHE A 133 4.62 -5.50 4.74
C PHE A 133 3.79 -4.83 5.84
N SER A 134 3.98 -3.52 5.99
CA SER A 134 3.25 -2.71 6.95
C SER A 134 1.82 -2.45 6.47
N TYR A 135 0.93 -2.02 7.35
CA TYR A 135 -0.45 -1.73 6.98
C TYR A 135 -0.65 -0.25 6.66
N PHE A 136 -0.05 0.60 7.48
CA PHE A 136 -0.21 2.05 7.38
C PHE A 136 1.12 2.76 7.65
N LEU A 137 1.20 3.99 7.13
CA LEU A 137 2.27 4.93 7.47
C LEU A 137 1.64 6.23 7.98
N ILE A 138 2.16 6.74 9.09
CA ILE A 138 1.71 7.98 9.72
C ILE A 138 2.91 8.90 9.87
N THR A 139 2.69 10.18 9.62
CA THR A 139 3.72 11.21 9.79
C THR A 139 3.37 12.17 10.92
N ASP A 140 4.37 12.67 11.64
CA ASP A 140 4.15 13.62 12.73
C ASP A 140 3.57 14.96 12.26
N ASN A 141 3.70 15.32 10.97
CA ASN A 141 3.07 16.51 10.38
C ASN A 141 1.62 16.27 9.90
N GLY A 142 1.09 15.06 10.11
CA GLY A 142 -0.35 14.78 10.05
C GLY A 142 -0.86 14.04 8.83
N PHE A 143 -0.01 13.33 8.08
CA PHE A 143 -0.47 12.44 7.00
C PHE A 143 -0.73 11.03 7.50
N PHE A 144 -1.82 10.43 7.02
CA PHE A 144 -2.13 9.02 7.11
C PHE A 144 -2.06 8.41 5.71
N ILE A 145 -1.24 7.39 5.51
CA ILE A 145 -1.01 6.75 4.21
C ILE A 145 -1.39 5.29 4.33
N ALA A 146 -2.27 4.83 3.46
CA ALA A 146 -2.78 3.47 3.38
C ALA A 146 -2.93 3.03 1.92
N HIS A 147 -3.26 1.75 1.70
CA HIS A 147 -3.55 1.26 0.36
C HIS A 147 -4.89 1.80 -0.16
N ALA A 148 -5.96 1.65 0.63
CA ALA A 148 -7.31 2.12 0.29
C ALA A 148 -7.89 3.01 1.39
N GLY A 149 -9.17 3.41 1.23
CA GLY A 149 -9.87 4.27 2.17
C GLY A 149 -10.40 3.55 3.41
N ILE A 150 -11.33 4.19 4.11
CA ILE A 150 -11.97 3.67 5.33
C ILE A 150 -13.46 3.47 5.08
N SER A 151 -13.96 2.25 5.19
CA SER A 151 -15.40 2.00 5.12
C SER A 151 -16.12 2.42 6.39
N ASP A 152 -17.44 2.61 6.30
CA ASP A 152 -18.28 2.82 7.48
C ASP A 152 -18.18 1.64 8.46
N SER A 153 -18.06 0.39 7.97
CA SER A 153 -17.90 -0.78 8.83
C SER A 153 -16.58 -0.77 9.61
N ALA A 154 -15.47 -0.44 8.96
CA ALA A 154 -14.17 -0.30 9.62
C ALA A 154 -14.16 0.85 10.63
N LEU A 155 -14.74 1.99 10.26
CA LEU A 155 -14.88 3.14 11.16
C LEU A 155 -15.67 2.77 12.42
N ASN A 156 -16.76 2.01 12.29
CA ASN A 156 -17.56 1.55 13.42
C ASN A 156 -16.78 0.62 14.37
N LEU A 157 -15.90 -0.24 13.86
CA LEU A 157 -15.01 -1.06 14.71
C LEU A 157 -14.08 -0.18 15.57
N LEU A 158 -13.59 0.93 15.04
CA LEU A 158 -12.77 1.89 15.81
C LEU A 158 -13.62 2.67 16.84
N ILE A 159 -14.76 3.20 16.45
CA ILE A 159 -15.67 3.97 17.32
C ILE A 159 -16.13 3.12 18.50
N ASN A 160 -16.45 1.86 18.27
CA ASN A 160 -16.88 0.91 19.30
C ASN A 160 -15.70 0.34 20.11
N GLN A 161 -14.47 0.76 19.86
CA GLN A 161 -13.25 0.26 20.49
C GLN A 161 -13.06 -1.26 20.37
N GLU A 162 -13.59 -1.84 19.29
CA GLU A 162 -13.44 -3.26 18.97
C GLU A 162 -12.11 -3.57 18.30
N VAL A 163 -11.50 -2.56 17.67
CA VAL A 163 -10.16 -2.56 17.10
C VAL A 163 -9.39 -1.35 17.64
N ASP A 164 -8.13 -1.55 17.95
CA ASP A 164 -7.17 -0.49 18.26
C ASP A 164 -6.31 -0.24 17.02
N LEU A 165 -6.51 0.90 16.35
CA LEU A 165 -5.79 1.29 15.14
C LEU A 165 -4.26 1.15 15.28
N PHE A 166 -3.73 1.48 16.45
CA PHE A 166 -2.29 1.47 16.72
C PHE A 166 -1.73 0.13 17.22
N ASN A 167 -2.59 -0.90 17.33
CA ASN A 167 -2.21 -2.21 17.85
C ASN A 167 -2.83 -3.38 17.07
N ILE A 168 -3.11 -3.17 15.78
CA ILE A 168 -3.65 -4.20 14.89
C ILE A 168 -2.69 -5.37 14.81
N LYS A 169 -3.22 -6.59 14.93
CA LYS A 169 -2.40 -7.81 14.93
C LYS A 169 -1.88 -8.11 13.50
N SER A 170 -0.67 -8.61 13.46
CA SER A 170 -0.08 -9.13 12.22
C SER A 170 -0.88 -10.32 11.69
N ILE A 171 -0.89 -10.51 10.36
CA ILE A 171 -1.41 -11.72 9.70
C ILE A 171 -0.81 -12.98 10.31
N ASN A 172 0.45 -12.92 10.76
CA ASN A 172 1.17 -14.02 11.40
C ASN A 172 0.92 -14.15 12.91
N ALA A 173 -0.02 -13.39 13.49
CA ALA A 173 -0.23 -13.36 14.93
C ALA A 173 -0.61 -14.73 15.51
N VAL A 174 -0.04 -15.05 16.68
CA VAL A 174 -0.32 -16.31 17.39
C VAL A 174 -1.71 -16.27 18.03
N LYS A 175 -2.56 -17.23 17.67
CA LYS A 175 -3.98 -17.34 18.06
C LYS A 175 -4.21 -18.53 18.98
N ASN A 176 -3.54 -18.55 20.14
CA ASN A 176 -3.55 -19.70 21.06
C ASN A 176 -4.67 -19.65 22.14
N THR A 177 -5.49 -18.61 22.17
CA THR A 177 -6.68 -18.51 23.04
C THR A 177 -7.88 -18.05 22.22
N GLU A 178 -9.12 -18.36 22.68
CA GLU A 178 -10.36 -17.90 21.99
C GLU A 178 -10.45 -16.37 21.93
N GLU A 179 -10.04 -15.68 23.00
CA GLU A 179 -9.99 -14.21 23.02
C GLU A 179 -9.06 -13.65 21.92
N LYS A 180 -7.85 -14.23 21.75
CA LYS A 180 -6.91 -13.83 20.69
C LYS A 180 -7.42 -14.17 19.30
N LYS A 181 -8.15 -15.26 19.14
CA LYS A 181 -8.78 -15.60 17.87
C LYS A 181 -9.87 -14.59 17.51
N GLU A 182 -10.69 -14.21 18.45
CA GLU A 182 -11.77 -13.26 18.23
C GLU A 182 -11.23 -11.86 17.93
N GLN A 183 -10.24 -11.39 18.67
CA GLN A 183 -9.58 -10.11 18.38
C GLN A 183 -8.91 -10.13 16.99
N TYR A 184 -8.21 -11.22 16.65
CA TYR A 184 -7.60 -11.38 15.34
C TYR A 184 -8.62 -11.28 14.20
N LYS A 185 -9.80 -11.89 14.36
CA LYS A 185 -10.87 -11.77 13.34
C LYS A 185 -11.28 -10.32 13.13
N LYS A 186 -11.47 -9.55 14.20
CA LYS A 186 -11.83 -8.14 14.13
C LYS A 186 -10.74 -7.31 13.46
N ASP A 187 -9.48 -7.54 13.86
CA ASP A 187 -8.33 -6.86 13.27
C ASP A 187 -8.21 -7.15 11.76
N MET A 188 -8.47 -8.41 11.34
CA MET A 188 -8.44 -8.78 9.91
C MET A 188 -9.61 -8.21 9.14
N LEU A 189 -10.82 -8.18 9.71
CA LEU A 189 -11.97 -7.51 9.08
C LEU A 189 -11.69 -6.01 8.86
N PHE A 190 -11.14 -5.35 9.88
CA PHE A 190 -10.72 -3.96 9.75
C PHE A 190 -9.66 -3.77 8.66
N LEU A 191 -8.64 -4.63 8.64
CA LEU A 191 -7.59 -4.57 7.62
C LEU A 191 -8.15 -4.80 6.21
N GLU A 192 -9.02 -5.80 6.04
CA GLU A 192 -9.68 -6.08 4.76
C GLU A 192 -10.44 -4.84 4.26
N ASP A 193 -11.22 -4.19 5.12
CA ASP A 193 -11.91 -2.96 4.76
C ASP A 193 -10.93 -1.85 4.34
N MET A 194 -9.82 -1.67 5.08
CA MET A 194 -8.80 -0.64 4.79
C MET A 194 -7.97 -0.88 3.51
N ILE A 195 -8.05 -2.07 2.92
CA ILE A 195 -7.36 -2.40 1.66
C ILE A 195 -8.29 -2.64 0.47
N TRP A 196 -9.63 -2.64 0.68
CA TRP A 196 -10.62 -2.86 -0.37
C TRP A 196 -11.60 -1.71 -0.58
N SER A 197 -11.76 -0.82 0.41
CA SER A 197 -12.81 0.19 0.39
C SER A 197 -12.63 1.26 -0.68
N ARG A 198 -13.73 1.61 -1.33
CA ARG A 198 -13.76 2.58 -2.43
C ARG A 198 -14.65 3.77 -2.09
N PRO A 199 -14.24 4.99 -2.50
CA PRO A 199 -15.07 6.17 -2.30
C PRO A 199 -16.42 6.04 -3.03
N TYR A 200 -17.45 6.60 -2.43
CA TYR A 200 -18.84 6.62 -2.89
C TYR A 200 -19.56 5.27 -2.87
N ASP A 201 -18.84 4.14 -2.81
CA ASP A 201 -19.41 2.81 -2.62
C ASP A 201 -19.41 2.43 -1.14
N ASP A 202 -18.29 2.60 -0.44
CA ASP A 202 -18.07 2.13 0.91
C ASP A 202 -17.95 3.29 1.93
N TYR A 203 -17.61 4.50 1.48
CA TYR A 203 -17.46 5.68 2.32
C TYR A 203 -17.62 6.99 1.54
N VAL A 204 -17.84 8.08 2.26
CA VAL A 204 -17.87 9.46 1.77
C VAL A 204 -16.99 10.36 2.65
N GLU A 205 -17.07 11.68 2.46
CA GLU A 205 -16.23 12.65 3.16
C GLU A 205 -16.34 12.59 4.69
N ASP A 206 -17.54 12.35 5.22
CA ASP A 206 -17.81 12.34 6.67
C ASP A 206 -17.03 11.21 7.37
N GLU A 207 -16.95 10.00 6.78
CA GLU A 207 -16.19 8.88 7.31
C GLU A 207 -14.69 9.19 7.34
N ILE A 208 -14.16 9.82 6.28
CA ILE A 208 -12.77 10.25 6.21
C ILE A 208 -12.45 11.23 7.35
N GLU A 209 -13.31 12.22 7.55
CA GLU A 209 -13.12 13.23 8.58
C GLU A 209 -13.13 12.63 10.00
N HIS A 210 -14.08 11.72 10.26
CA HIS A 210 -14.15 10.99 11.54
C HIS A 210 -12.91 10.13 11.77
N PHE A 211 -12.49 9.38 10.75
CA PHE A 211 -11.32 8.53 10.84
C PHE A 211 -10.05 9.34 11.14
N LEU A 212 -9.82 10.42 10.39
CA LEU A 212 -8.64 11.28 10.59
C LEU A 212 -8.58 11.85 12.02
N LYS A 213 -9.73 12.20 12.62
CA LYS A 213 -9.80 12.62 14.03
C LYS A 213 -9.36 11.50 14.99
N ILE A 214 -9.79 10.26 14.74
CA ILE A 214 -9.38 9.08 15.54
C ILE A 214 -7.89 8.80 15.37
N ALA A 215 -7.39 8.86 14.13
CA ALA A 215 -5.99 8.64 13.79
C ALA A 215 -5.05 9.76 14.28
N GLY A 216 -5.59 10.92 14.66
CA GLY A 216 -4.80 12.11 15.00
C GLY A 216 -4.10 12.72 13.79
N CYS A 217 -4.63 12.50 12.58
CA CYS A 217 -4.09 12.97 11.31
C CYS A 217 -4.95 14.08 10.71
N LYS A 218 -4.40 14.77 9.71
CA LYS A 218 -5.05 15.89 9.02
C LYS A 218 -5.48 15.53 7.60
N PHE A 219 -4.78 14.58 6.97
CA PHE A 219 -4.96 14.26 5.57
C PHE A 219 -4.64 12.79 5.29
N MET A 220 -5.40 12.16 4.39
CA MET A 220 -5.23 10.77 3.98
C MET A 220 -4.74 10.69 2.53
N ILE A 221 -3.81 9.78 2.26
CA ILE A 221 -3.30 9.49 0.91
C ILE A 221 -3.46 8.01 0.64
N VAL A 222 -4.10 7.67 -0.47
CA VAL A 222 -4.38 6.28 -0.87
C VAL A 222 -4.23 6.06 -2.38
N GLY A 223 -4.16 4.78 -2.79
CA GLY A 223 -4.25 4.29 -4.17
C GLY A 223 -5.53 3.48 -4.39
N HIS A 224 -5.40 2.22 -4.82
CA HIS A 224 -6.42 1.18 -4.96
C HIS A 224 -7.56 1.47 -5.95
N THR A 225 -8.11 2.67 -5.92
CA THR A 225 -9.26 3.02 -6.76
C THR A 225 -8.77 3.62 -8.06
N PRO A 226 -8.99 2.96 -9.23
CA PRO A 226 -8.57 3.50 -10.51
C PRO A 226 -9.24 4.85 -10.78
N MET A 227 -8.46 5.91 -10.73
CA MET A 227 -8.87 7.25 -11.09
C MET A 227 -8.04 7.69 -12.30
N ASN A 228 -8.57 8.49 -13.17
CA ASN A 228 -7.79 9.00 -14.31
C ASN A 228 -6.79 10.07 -13.81
N GLY A 229 -5.80 9.58 -13.06
CA GLY A 229 -4.71 10.35 -12.50
C GLY A 229 -4.82 10.65 -11.01
N LEU A 230 -5.69 11.54 -10.59
CA LEU A 230 -5.87 11.92 -9.19
C LEU A 230 -7.31 12.36 -8.88
N HIS A 231 -7.72 12.16 -7.64
CA HIS A 231 -9.02 12.59 -7.15
C HIS A 231 -8.94 13.01 -5.67
N ILE A 232 -9.64 14.09 -5.32
CA ILE A 232 -9.74 14.58 -3.93
C ILE A 232 -11.18 14.43 -3.45
N ILE A 233 -11.34 13.87 -2.27
CA ILE A 233 -12.60 13.79 -1.54
C ILE A 233 -12.37 14.24 -0.09
N GLY A 234 -12.92 15.38 0.29
CA GLY A 234 -12.63 15.98 1.60
C GLY A 234 -11.12 16.09 1.84
N ASN A 235 -10.66 15.55 2.96
CA ASN A 235 -9.25 15.52 3.33
C ASN A 235 -8.55 14.20 2.90
N GLN A 236 -8.91 13.65 1.75
CA GLN A 236 -8.26 12.49 1.15
C GLN A 236 -7.83 12.78 -0.29
N LEU A 237 -6.64 12.32 -0.65
CA LEU A 237 -6.16 12.25 -2.03
C LEU A 237 -6.04 10.78 -2.46
N ILE A 238 -6.63 10.46 -3.59
CA ILE A 238 -6.43 9.20 -4.31
C ILE A 238 -5.54 9.52 -5.50
N ILE A 239 -4.44 8.79 -5.66
CA ILE A 239 -3.53 8.95 -6.79
C ILE A 239 -3.30 7.63 -7.51
N ASP A 240 -2.92 7.72 -8.78
CA ASP A 240 -2.51 6.59 -9.59
C ASP A 240 -1.08 6.85 -10.10
N SER A 241 -0.14 6.01 -9.63
CA SER A 241 1.28 6.19 -9.88
C SER A 241 1.79 5.38 -11.08
N SER A 242 1.04 4.34 -11.52
CA SER A 242 1.45 3.51 -12.65
C SER A 242 0.28 2.87 -13.39
N PHE A 243 -0.75 2.43 -12.66
CA PHE A 243 -1.83 1.62 -13.20
C PHE A 243 -2.95 2.47 -13.84
N CYS A 244 -3.43 2.05 -15.01
CA CYS A 244 -4.59 2.63 -15.73
C CYS A 244 -4.54 4.13 -16.06
N THR A 245 -3.41 4.80 -15.96
CA THR A 245 -3.29 6.23 -16.25
C THR A 245 -2.19 6.55 -17.27
N LYS A 246 -2.42 7.59 -18.09
CA LYS A 246 -1.39 8.11 -19.00
C LYS A 246 -0.39 9.00 -18.27
N THR A 247 -0.89 9.81 -17.35
CA THR A 247 -0.04 10.67 -16.52
C THR A 247 0.09 10.02 -15.15
N LYS A 248 1.29 9.61 -14.82
CA LYS A 248 1.62 8.89 -13.59
C LYS A 248 2.02 9.90 -12.53
N TYR A 249 1.31 9.89 -11.43
CA TYR A 249 1.52 10.84 -10.34
C TYR A 249 2.16 10.18 -9.13
N TYR A 250 2.95 10.95 -8.40
CA TYR A 250 3.44 10.60 -7.08
C TYR A 250 3.46 11.85 -6.20
N LEU A 251 3.57 11.67 -4.89
CA LEU A 251 3.76 12.80 -4.00
C LEU A 251 5.21 12.88 -3.54
N ASP A 252 5.67 14.11 -3.39
CA ASP A 252 6.95 14.48 -2.81
C ASP A 252 6.69 15.42 -1.63
N ILE A 253 6.56 14.83 -0.44
CA ILE A 253 6.15 15.51 0.79
C ILE A 253 7.38 15.95 1.56
N ASP A 254 7.46 17.24 1.88
CA ASP A 254 8.42 17.76 2.85
C ASP A 254 7.90 17.50 4.27
N LEU A 255 8.49 16.52 4.95
CA LEU A 255 8.09 16.14 6.31
C LEU A 255 8.35 17.23 7.34
N SER A 256 9.29 18.15 7.10
CA SER A 256 9.62 19.25 8.02
C SER A 256 8.65 20.43 7.93
N LYS A 257 7.80 20.45 6.89
CA LYS A 257 6.85 21.53 6.65
C LYS A 257 5.59 21.35 7.47
N GLU A 258 5.08 22.47 8.03
CA GLU A 258 3.70 22.55 8.50
C GLU A 258 2.75 22.79 7.33
N TYR A 259 1.71 21.97 7.24
CA TYR A 259 0.65 22.08 6.23
C TYR A 259 -0.55 22.84 6.84
N ASN A 260 -0.66 24.12 6.52
CA ASN A 260 -1.69 25.02 7.08
C ASN A 260 -2.97 25.02 6.22
N ASP A 261 -2.83 25.17 4.91
CA ASP A 261 -3.88 24.85 3.95
C ASP A 261 -3.56 23.48 3.36
N ILE A 262 -4.07 22.44 4.03
CA ILE A 262 -3.64 21.06 3.76
C ILE A 262 -3.88 20.64 2.30
N ILE A 263 -5.02 21.01 1.73
CA ILE A 263 -5.37 20.64 0.34
C ILE A 263 -4.48 21.38 -0.66
N GLU A 264 -4.35 22.71 -0.55
CA GLU A 264 -3.51 23.50 -1.45
C GLU A 264 -2.05 23.07 -1.36
N ASP A 265 -1.56 22.84 -0.14
CA ASP A 265 -0.17 22.44 0.08
C ASP A 265 0.12 21.01 -0.44
N VAL A 266 -0.82 20.06 -0.30
CA VAL A 266 -0.71 18.71 -0.85
C VAL A 266 -0.70 18.76 -2.38
N LEU A 267 -1.55 19.58 -3.01
CA LEU A 267 -1.55 19.75 -4.47
C LEU A 267 -0.18 20.23 -5.00
N LYS A 268 0.55 21.06 -4.24
CA LYS A 268 1.91 21.49 -4.60
C LYS A 268 2.95 20.38 -4.47
N SER A 269 2.67 19.36 -3.67
CA SER A 269 3.54 18.18 -3.47
C SER A 269 3.35 17.12 -4.56
N ILE A 270 2.34 17.24 -5.41
CA ILE A 270 2.09 16.31 -6.51
C ILE A 270 3.14 16.54 -7.60
N LYS A 271 3.73 15.44 -8.07
CA LYS A 271 4.70 15.38 -9.16
C LYS A 271 4.24 14.35 -10.20
N THR A 272 4.82 14.42 -11.38
CA THR A 272 4.60 13.45 -12.44
C THR A 272 5.87 12.64 -12.70
N LEU A 273 5.71 11.34 -12.92
CA LEU A 273 6.81 10.50 -13.39
C LEU A 273 7.03 10.82 -14.87
N GLU A 274 8.04 11.66 -15.18
CA GLU A 274 8.37 12.00 -16.56
C GLU A 274 8.95 10.79 -17.29
N GLY A 275 8.53 10.63 -18.50
CA GLY A 275 9.21 9.77 -19.44
C GLY A 275 8.38 8.61 -19.97
N VAL A 276 8.19 8.76 -21.25
CA VAL A 276 7.75 7.88 -22.32
C VAL A 276 6.25 7.91 -22.56
N ASP A 277 5.85 8.99 -23.22
CA ASP A 277 4.85 8.89 -24.29
C ASP A 277 5.44 8.01 -25.40
N GLU A 278 4.97 6.75 -25.46
CA GLU A 278 4.89 6.04 -26.74
C GLU A 278 3.75 5.03 -26.69
#